data_be6b1b6490fb8a00469161ae6b6aac20
#
_entry.id   be6b1b6490fb8a00469161ae6b6aac20
#
_cell.length_a   1.000
_cell.length_b   1.000
_cell.length_c   1.000
_cell.angle_alpha   90.00
_cell.angle_beta   90.00
_cell.angle_gamma   90.00
#
_symmetry.space_group_name_H-M   'P 1'
#
loop_
_entity.id
_entity.type
_entity.pdbx_description
1 polymer ?
#
loop_
_entity_poly.entity_id
_entity_poly.type
_entity_poly.pdbx_seq_one_letter_code
_entity_poly.pdbx_strand_id
1 'polypeptide(L)'
;MKLIYKLLIVSILASSSALNAQNKNTNNQASIVKLVKREADNRVDILIGGKLFTSYQWLDTVYKPILYPVLTAFGTPITRGFPIEPREGERRDHIHHAGNWFNYGNVNGYDFWGNGHEGKRSVNAGQIKHLGIQKLSGGAGEGVLLTKASWIDPNGKELLAESTEFHFIAKGSIRIIDRIITLKATGVAVSFKDTKEGSFGIRVARQLELPSKQDLTLTDAKGNPTTVKKMENDIPTGHYRSSEGDEGEEVWGKRAKWMDLYGTIGNEKVSLVICDHPKNLSYPTYWHARGYGLFAANPFGVKDFTNKKEELNYSIPAGGTLKLRYRIIISSGTHLSDSDINLYAADFASKY
;
A
#
# COMPACT_ATOMS: atom_id res chain seq x y z
N MET A 1 70.85 46.09 -49.75
CA MET A 1 69.58 45.31 -49.94
C MET A 1 69.50 44.29 -48.83
N LYS A 2 68.70 44.53 -47.81
CA LYS A 2 68.55 43.68 -46.63
C LYS A 2 67.29 42.91 -46.74
N LEU A 3 67.41 41.56 -46.81
CA LEU A 3 66.31 40.64 -46.82
C LEU A 3 65.91 40.38 -45.39
N ILE A 4 64.62 40.67 -45.05
CA ILE A 4 64.03 40.42 -43.74
C ILE A 4 63.20 39.13 -43.85
N TYR A 5 63.64 38.07 -43.15
CA TYR A 5 62.86 36.87 -42.95
C TYR A 5 61.84 37.09 -41.81
N LYS A 6 60.56 36.95 -42.13
CA LYS A 6 59.52 36.89 -41.11
C LYS A 6 59.32 35.43 -40.67
N LEU A 7 59.67 35.17 -39.45
CA LEU A 7 59.35 33.89 -38.80
C LEU A 7 57.87 33.89 -38.39
N LEU A 8 57.12 32.98 -38.92
CA LEU A 8 55.73 32.76 -38.54
C LEU A 8 55.72 31.72 -37.40
N ILE A 9 55.45 32.14 -36.17
CA ILE A 9 55.23 31.25 -35.04
C ILE A 9 53.77 30.81 -35.07
N VAL A 10 53.52 29.52 -35.40
CA VAL A 10 52.19 28.88 -35.26
C VAL A 10 52.11 28.33 -33.84
N SER A 11 51.36 29.01 -32.98
CA SER A 11 51.04 28.51 -31.65
C SER A 11 49.87 27.52 -31.76
N ILE A 12 50.19 26.24 -31.59
CA ILE A 12 49.17 25.18 -31.43
C ILE A 12 48.60 25.26 -30.01
N LEU A 13 47.40 25.79 -29.88
CA LEU A 13 46.63 25.69 -28.64
C LEU A 13 46.05 24.27 -28.56
N ALA A 14 46.73 23.41 -27.79
CA ALA A 14 46.19 22.14 -27.38
C ALA A 14 45.09 22.37 -26.33
N SER A 15 43.81 22.34 -26.77
CA SER A 15 42.66 22.34 -25.87
C SER A 15 42.58 20.98 -25.20
N SER A 16 43.10 20.85 -23.99
CA SER A 16 42.86 19.69 -23.13
C SER A 16 41.42 19.71 -22.64
N SER A 17 40.55 19.05 -23.37
CA SER A 17 39.22 18.66 -22.87
C SER A 17 39.38 17.64 -21.74
N ALA A 18 39.48 18.13 -20.51
CA ALA A 18 39.33 17.28 -19.35
C ALA A 18 37.87 16.76 -19.32
N LEU A 19 37.64 15.55 -19.83
CA LEU A 19 36.42 14.80 -19.53
C LEU A 19 36.42 14.55 -18.03
N ASN A 20 35.61 15.34 -17.32
CA ASN A 20 35.17 14.98 -15.97
C ASN A 20 34.30 13.71 -16.08
N ALA A 21 34.91 12.57 -16.10
CA ALA A 21 34.27 11.31 -15.76
C ALA A 21 33.94 11.40 -14.27
N GLN A 22 32.76 11.95 -13.95
CA GLN A 22 32.18 11.76 -12.63
C GLN A 22 32.02 10.26 -12.42
N ASN A 23 32.94 9.71 -11.67
CA ASN A 23 32.91 8.35 -11.16
C ASN A 23 31.60 8.22 -10.34
N LYS A 24 30.52 7.73 -10.99
CA LYS A 24 29.34 7.22 -10.29
C LYS A 24 29.72 5.92 -9.59
N ASN A 25 30.61 6.01 -8.62
CA ASN A 25 30.65 5.04 -7.54
C ASN A 25 29.39 5.26 -6.70
N THR A 26 28.25 4.79 -7.19
CA THR A 26 27.12 4.51 -6.33
C THR A 26 27.58 3.39 -5.42
N ASN A 27 28.10 3.76 -4.24
CA ASN A 27 28.22 2.84 -3.12
C ASN A 27 26.86 2.18 -2.96
N ASN A 28 26.74 0.94 -3.38
CA ASN A 28 25.52 0.13 -3.33
C ASN A 28 25.30 -0.36 -1.89
N GLN A 29 25.59 0.52 -0.91
CA GLN A 29 25.38 0.25 0.50
C GLN A 29 23.87 0.27 0.75
N ALA A 30 23.33 -0.89 1.13
CA ALA A 30 21.92 -1.02 1.45
C ALA A 30 21.52 0.00 2.52
N SER A 31 20.44 0.73 2.28
CA SER A 31 19.93 1.71 3.24
C SER A 31 19.57 1.03 4.56
N ILE A 32 19.99 1.61 5.68
CA ILE A 32 19.64 1.08 7.01
C ILE A 32 18.15 1.27 7.24
N VAL A 33 17.45 0.20 7.57
CA VAL A 33 16.06 0.18 8.04
C VAL A 33 16.08 0.14 9.57
N LYS A 34 15.43 1.11 10.20
CA LYS A 34 15.32 1.21 11.65
C LYS A 34 13.84 1.26 12.05
N LEU A 35 13.46 0.45 13.03
CA LEU A 35 12.12 0.47 13.62
C LEU A 35 12.22 1.14 15.00
N VAL A 36 11.36 2.12 15.25
CA VAL A 36 11.35 2.91 16.49
C VAL A 36 9.98 2.84 17.12
N LYS A 37 9.88 2.16 18.27
CA LYS A 37 8.63 2.10 19.03
C LYS A 37 8.33 3.47 19.66
N ARG A 38 7.10 3.95 19.48
CA ARG A 38 6.52 5.17 20.06
C ARG A 38 5.30 4.78 20.89
N GLU A 39 5.55 4.25 22.07
CA GLU A 39 4.49 3.70 22.94
C GLU A 39 3.38 4.73 23.24
N ALA A 40 3.77 5.95 23.60
CA ALA A 40 2.83 7.03 23.93
C ALA A 40 1.93 7.44 22.75
N ASP A 41 2.36 7.16 21.52
CA ASP A 41 1.65 7.52 20.29
C ASP A 41 0.93 6.30 19.67
N ASN A 42 0.94 5.15 20.31
CA ASN A 42 0.37 3.89 19.79
C ASN A 42 0.90 3.53 18.40
N ARG A 43 2.25 3.63 18.18
CA ARG A 43 2.85 3.32 16.87
C ARG A 43 4.28 2.81 16.94
N VAL A 44 4.70 2.24 15.81
CA VAL A 44 6.11 1.96 15.48
C VAL A 44 6.44 2.69 14.18
N ASP A 45 7.43 3.59 14.22
CA ASP A 45 7.94 4.26 13.04
C ASP A 45 8.97 3.39 12.33
N ILE A 46 8.84 3.24 11.02
CA ILE A 46 9.78 2.56 10.15
C ILE A 46 10.56 3.61 9.37
N LEU A 47 11.84 3.74 9.70
CA LEU A 47 12.75 4.70 9.10
C LEU A 47 13.68 3.99 8.11
N ILE A 48 13.90 4.55 6.93
CA ILE A 48 14.83 4.07 5.93
C ILE A 48 15.83 5.19 5.61
N GLY A 49 17.12 4.94 5.86
CA GLY A 49 18.14 5.99 5.73
C GLY A 49 17.87 7.20 6.64
N GLY A 50 17.26 6.98 7.82
CA GLY A 50 16.89 8.02 8.78
C GLY A 50 15.60 8.78 8.46
N LYS A 51 14.96 8.55 7.31
CA LYS A 51 13.70 9.18 6.91
C LYS A 51 12.52 8.24 7.14
N LEU A 52 11.37 8.79 7.53
CA LEU A 52 10.13 8.03 7.69
C LEU A 52 9.74 7.38 6.35
N PHE A 53 9.41 6.10 6.40
CA PHE A 53 8.79 5.36 5.30
C PHE A 53 7.31 5.10 5.58
N THR A 54 7.03 4.59 6.77
CA THR A 54 5.66 4.36 7.25
C THR A 54 5.66 4.20 8.77
N SER A 55 4.47 4.22 9.38
CA SER A 55 4.30 3.82 10.78
C SER A 55 3.22 2.75 10.90
N TYR A 56 3.51 1.68 11.63
CA TYR A 56 2.48 0.75 12.10
C TYR A 56 1.76 1.39 13.28
N GLN A 57 0.45 1.59 13.15
CA GLN A 57 -0.36 2.32 14.14
C GLN A 57 -1.55 1.48 14.60
N TRP A 58 -1.91 1.62 15.90
CA TRP A 58 -3.09 1.01 16.53
C TRP A 58 -3.90 2.06 17.28
N LEU A 59 -4.46 2.98 16.54
CA LEU A 59 -5.22 4.12 17.05
C LEU A 59 -6.61 3.68 17.51
N ASP A 60 -7.09 4.19 18.63
CA ASP A 60 -8.43 3.90 19.17
C ASP A 60 -9.57 4.34 18.22
N THR A 61 -9.29 5.32 17.35
CA THR A 61 -10.27 5.89 16.42
C THR A 61 -10.44 5.10 15.13
N VAL A 62 -9.58 4.09 14.86
CA VAL A 62 -9.54 3.39 13.57
C VAL A 62 -10.05 1.94 13.66
N TYR A 63 -10.19 1.38 14.85
CA TYR A 63 -10.69 0.03 15.15
C TYR A 63 -9.93 -1.14 14.49
N LYS A 64 -8.76 -0.90 13.93
CA LYS A 64 -7.86 -1.89 13.35
C LYS A 64 -6.45 -1.33 13.25
N PRO A 65 -5.40 -2.18 13.30
CA PRO A 65 -4.04 -1.74 13.00
C PRO A 65 -3.88 -1.37 11.52
N ILE A 66 -3.10 -0.32 11.26
CA ILE A 66 -2.84 0.21 9.92
C ILE A 66 -1.37 0.56 9.72
N LEU A 67 -0.95 0.67 8.45
CA LEU A 67 0.28 1.37 8.07
C LEU A 67 -0.11 2.77 7.55
N TYR A 68 0.35 3.82 8.24
CA TYR A 68 0.08 5.21 7.85
C TYR A 68 1.11 6.19 8.44
N PRO A 69 1.55 7.23 7.69
CA PRO A 69 1.41 7.31 6.23
C PRO A 69 2.25 6.23 5.55
N VAL A 70 2.01 5.95 4.27
CA VAL A 70 2.96 5.21 3.43
C VAL A 70 3.56 6.20 2.45
N LEU A 71 4.90 6.26 2.42
CA LEU A 71 5.65 7.24 1.65
C LEU A 71 6.49 6.58 0.55
N THR A 72 6.75 7.31 -0.52
CA THR A 72 7.73 6.91 -1.54
C THR A 72 9.16 7.00 -1.00
N ALA A 73 10.15 6.57 -1.76
CA ALA A 73 11.56 6.76 -1.41
C ALA A 73 11.97 8.24 -1.34
N PHE A 74 11.25 9.13 -2.02
CA PHE A 74 11.48 10.56 -2.01
C PHE A 74 10.70 11.31 -0.93
N GLY A 75 9.84 10.58 -0.18
CA GLY A 75 9.06 11.11 0.94
C GLY A 75 7.66 11.59 0.56
N THR A 76 7.22 11.33 -0.67
CA THR A 76 5.88 11.70 -1.13
C THR A 76 4.83 10.73 -0.56
N PRO A 77 3.76 11.21 0.11
CA PRO A 77 2.72 10.35 0.65
C PRO A 77 1.85 9.75 -0.48
N ILE A 78 1.73 8.43 -0.49
CA ILE A 78 0.86 7.70 -1.43
C ILE A 78 -0.48 7.31 -0.82
N THR A 79 -0.63 7.43 0.50
CA THR A 79 -1.89 7.17 1.20
C THR A 79 -2.68 8.46 1.40
N ARG A 80 -4.02 8.38 1.32
CA ARG A 80 -4.94 9.46 1.67
C ARG A 80 -4.77 9.84 3.15
N GLY A 81 -4.80 11.15 3.45
CA GLY A 81 -4.68 11.64 4.83
C GLY A 81 -5.94 11.45 5.66
N PHE A 82 -7.12 11.67 5.08
CA PHE A 82 -8.39 11.48 5.78
C PHE A 82 -8.62 10.01 6.16
N PRO A 83 -9.08 9.68 7.40
CA PRO A 83 -9.53 10.59 8.47
C PRO A 83 -8.43 11.02 9.46
N ILE A 84 -7.21 10.50 9.38
CA ILE A 84 -6.15 10.66 10.39
C ILE A 84 -5.56 12.08 10.33
N GLU A 85 -5.17 12.50 9.13
CA GLU A 85 -4.54 13.79 8.84
C GLU A 85 -5.15 14.37 7.56
N PRO A 86 -6.38 14.90 7.61
CA PRO A 86 -7.08 15.40 6.43
C PRO A 86 -6.26 16.45 5.68
N ARG A 87 -6.05 16.25 4.38
CA ARG A 87 -5.34 17.16 3.50
C ARG A 87 -6.29 17.81 2.51
N GLU A 88 -6.01 19.06 2.15
CA GLU A 88 -6.74 19.79 1.13
C GLU A 88 -6.82 19.01 -0.19
N GLY A 89 -7.99 19.04 -0.83
CA GLY A 89 -8.24 18.38 -2.10
C GLY A 89 -8.50 16.89 -2.01
N GLU A 90 -8.44 16.26 -0.82
CA GLU A 90 -8.73 14.83 -0.66
C GLU A 90 -10.22 14.56 -0.38
N ARG A 91 -10.71 13.40 -0.85
CA ARG A 91 -12.06 12.92 -0.57
C ARG A 91 -12.24 12.59 0.92
N ARG A 92 -13.47 12.86 1.41
CA ARG A 92 -13.87 12.58 2.80
C ARG A 92 -14.83 11.40 2.94
N ASP A 93 -15.00 10.63 1.88
CA ASP A 93 -15.82 9.42 1.88
C ASP A 93 -15.12 8.26 2.63
N HIS A 94 -15.88 7.22 2.97
CA HIS A 94 -15.35 5.97 3.53
C HIS A 94 -14.31 6.19 4.64
N ILE A 95 -14.73 6.73 5.77
CA ILE A 95 -13.87 7.02 6.93
C ILE A 95 -13.06 5.81 7.41
N HIS A 96 -13.58 4.60 7.17
CA HIS A 96 -12.92 3.34 7.50
C HIS A 96 -11.77 2.95 6.55
N HIS A 97 -11.60 3.63 5.41
CA HIS A 97 -10.47 3.43 4.49
C HIS A 97 -9.28 4.29 4.93
N ALA A 98 -8.51 3.83 5.91
CA ALA A 98 -7.38 4.55 6.49
C ALA A 98 -6.05 3.81 6.25
N GLY A 99 -5.09 4.45 5.57
CA GLY A 99 -3.77 3.89 5.32
C GLY A 99 -3.79 2.60 4.48
N ASN A 100 -2.93 1.62 4.86
CA ASN A 100 -3.00 0.22 4.42
C ASN A 100 -3.44 -0.65 5.59
N TRP A 101 -4.39 -1.53 5.35
CA TRP A 101 -5.01 -2.37 6.40
C TRP A 101 -5.29 -3.79 5.92
N PHE A 102 -5.68 -4.66 6.88
CA PHE A 102 -6.24 -5.97 6.62
C PHE A 102 -7.45 -6.19 7.53
N ASN A 103 -8.61 -6.51 6.95
CA ASN A 103 -9.86 -6.83 7.65
C ASN A 103 -10.87 -7.46 6.68
N TYR A 104 -12.12 -7.70 7.12
CA TYR A 104 -13.15 -8.28 6.27
C TYR A 104 -14.57 -7.90 6.72
N GLY A 105 -15.51 -7.79 5.77
CA GLY A 105 -16.85 -7.27 6.03
C GLY A 105 -17.83 -8.27 6.64
N ASN A 106 -17.57 -9.59 6.60
CA ASN A 106 -18.47 -10.57 7.18
C ASN A 106 -17.73 -11.75 7.79
N VAL A 107 -17.45 -11.66 9.09
CA VAL A 107 -16.78 -12.71 9.89
C VAL A 107 -17.75 -13.16 10.98
N ASN A 108 -18.34 -14.36 10.84
CA ASN A 108 -19.43 -14.87 11.69
C ASN A 108 -20.61 -13.88 11.81
N GLY A 109 -20.92 -13.12 10.73
CA GLY A 109 -21.99 -12.15 10.71
C GLY A 109 -21.61 -10.75 11.22
N TYR A 110 -20.39 -10.54 11.69
CA TYR A 110 -19.89 -9.26 12.17
C TYR A 110 -19.07 -8.53 11.10
N ASP A 111 -19.25 -7.21 11.04
CA ASP A 111 -18.53 -6.35 10.10
C ASP A 111 -17.24 -5.80 10.73
N PHE A 112 -16.10 -6.21 10.19
CA PHE A 112 -14.79 -5.67 10.55
C PHE A 112 -14.28 -4.68 9.49
N TRP A 113 -14.94 -4.55 8.33
CA TRP A 113 -14.54 -3.63 7.27
C TRP A 113 -15.09 -2.22 7.47
N GLY A 114 -16.42 -2.11 7.55
CA GLY A 114 -17.13 -0.83 7.64
C GLY A 114 -17.15 -0.23 9.06
N ASN A 115 -16.40 -0.79 9.99
CA ASN A 115 -16.38 -0.40 11.39
C ASN A 115 -16.01 1.08 11.58
N GLY A 116 -16.96 1.85 12.08
CA GLY A 116 -16.78 3.28 12.30
C GLY A 116 -17.20 4.18 11.14
N HIS A 117 -18.03 3.69 10.23
CA HIS A 117 -18.58 4.53 9.16
C HIS A 117 -19.27 5.76 9.77
N GLU A 118 -18.87 6.96 9.30
CA GLU A 118 -19.42 8.27 9.72
C GLU A 118 -19.41 8.52 11.24
N GLY A 119 -18.43 7.98 11.96
CA GLY A 119 -18.28 8.21 13.41
C GLY A 119 -19.29 7.43 14.27
N LYS A 120 -20.21 6.68 13.68
CA LYS A 120 -21.12 5.77 14.39
C LYS A 120 -20.73 4.33 14.14
N ARG A 121 -20.46 3.60 15.22
CA ARG A 121 -20.22 2.17 15.16
C ARG A 121 -21.54 1.45 14.94
N SER A 122 -21.63 0.58 13.91
CA SER A 122 -22.74 -0.34 13.76
C SER A 122 -22.83 -1.28 14.96
N VAL A 123 -24.03 -1.71 15.34
CA VAL A 123 -24.25 -2.70 16.41
C VAL A 123 -23.55 -4.05 16.11
N ASN A 124 -23.29 -4.34 14.84
CA ASN A 124 -22.61 -5.54 14.37
C ASN A 124 -21.11 -5.30 14.04
N ALA A 125 -20.56 -4.14 14.36
CA ALA A 125 -19.17 -3.82 14.03
C ALA A 125 -18.20 -4.52 14.99
N GLY A 126 -17.35 -5.39 14.44
CA GLY A 126 -16.20 -5.95 15.13
C GLY A 126 -15.05 -4.96 15.27
N GLN A 127 -14.01 -5.34 15.98
CA GLN A 127 -12.76 -4.59 16.16
C GLN A 127 -11.55 -5.51 16.06
N ILE A 128 -10.50 -5.03 15.44
CA ILE A 128 -9.18 -5.71 15.46
C ILE A 128 -8.28 -4.95 16.44
N LYS A 129 -8.10 -5.53 17.60
CA LYS A 129 -7.35 -4.91 18.69
C LYS A 129 -5.89 -5.36 18.69
N HIS A 130 -4.96 -4.42 18.60
CA HIS A 130 -3.54 -4.69 18.79
C HIS A 130 -3.29 -5.24 20.21
N LEU A 131 -2.53 -6.35 20.31
CA LEU A 131 -2.20 -6.98 21.59
C LEU A 131 -0.74 -6.81 21.97
N GLY A 132 0.15 -6.54 20.99
CA GLY A 132 1.56 -6.35 21.29
C GLY A 132 2.50 -6.64 20.14
N ILE A 133 3.76 -6.25 20.35
CA ILE A 133 4.87 -6.45 19.42
C ILE A 133 5.69 -7.63 19.93
N GLN A 134 5.89 -8.64 19.07
CA GLN A 134 6.65 -9.85 19.41
C GLN A 134 8.11 -9.78 18.92
N LYS A 135 8.35 -9.08 17.81
CA LYS A 135 9.67 -8.84 17.24
C LYS A 135 9.74 -7.47 16.62
N LEU A 136 10.85 -6.80 16.84
CA LEU A 136 11.18 -5.52 16.25
C LEU A 136 12.67 -5.51 15.97
N SER A 137 13.05 -5.61 14.70
CA SER A 137 14.46 -5.65 14.29
C SER A 137 14.68 -4.84 13.04
N GLY A 138 15.76 -4.06 13.00
CA GLY A 138 16.21 -3.32 11.83
C GLY A 138 17.53 -3.90 11.31
N GLY A 139 17.93 -3.53 10.11
CA GLY A 139 19.16 -3.97 9.47
C GLY A 139 19.47 -3.25 8.17
N ALA A 140 20.52 -3.68 7.50
CA ALA A 140 20.88 -3.20 6.18
C ALA A 140 19.89 -3.76 5.14
N GLY A 141 19.15 -2.86 4.49
CA GLY A 141 18.20 -3.20 3.43
C GLY A 141 16.85 -3.72 3.90
N GLU A 142 16.71 -4.20 5.14
CA GLU A 142 15.46 -4.80 5.63
C GLU A 142 15.25 -4.58 7.13
N GLY A 143 13.98 -4.42 7.52
CA GLY A 143 13.52 -4.42 8.90
C GLY A 143 12.30 -5.32 9.06
N VAL A 144 12.18 -5.97 10.23
CA VAL A 144 11.09 -6.92 10.53
C VAL A 144 10.32 -6.49 11.76
N LEU A 145 9.00 -6.49 11.63
CA LEU A 145 8.05 -6.27 12.72
C LEU A 145 7.09 -7.45 12.79
N LEU A 146 6.99 -8.10 13.95
CA LEU A 146 6.00 -9.14 14.23
C LEU A 146 5.04 -8.65 15.30
N THR A 147 3.75 -8.64 14.98
CA THR A 147 2.67 -8.17 15.87
C THR A 147 1.64 -9.25 16.14
N LYS A 148 0.90 -9.08 17.25
CA LYS A 148 -0.31 -9.83 17.54
C LYS A 148 -1.51 -8.90 17.64
N ALA A 149 -2.65 -9.38 17.18
CA ALA A 149 -3.94 -8.71 17.31
C ALA A 149 -5.05 -9.74 17.56
N SER A 150 -6.18 -9.26 18.06
CA SER A 150 -7.39 -10.05 18.30
C SER A 150 -8.56 -9.46 17.52
N TRP A 151 -9.29 -10.27 16.80
CA TRP A 151 -10.55 -9.91 16.15
C TRP A 151 -11.70 -10.17 17.12
N ILE A 152 -12.28 -9.10 17.62
CA ILE A 152 -13.24 -9.10 18.72
C ILE A 152 -14.61 -8.73 18.18
N ASP A 153 -15.63 -9.52 18.52
CA ASP A 153 -17.03 -9.19 18.22
C ASP A 153 -17.53 -8.01 19.07
N PRO A 154 -18.73 -7.46 18.82
CA PRO A 154 -19.28 -6.35 19.61
C PRO A 154 -19.47 -6.64 21.09
N ASN A 155 -19.52 -7.92 21.48
CA ASN A 155 -19.68 -8.36 22.88
C ASN A 155 -18.34 -8.60 23.58
N GLY A 156 -17.21 -8.35 22.89
CA GLY A 156 -15.87 -8.54 23.44
C GLY A 156 -15.33 -9.96 23.31
N LYS A 157 -16.02 -10.86 22.63
CA LYS A 157 -15.55 -12.23 22.40
C LYS A 157 -14.54 -12.26 21.26
N GLU A 158 -13.39 -12.89 21.51
CA GLU A 158 -12.39 -13.15 20.47
C GLU A 158 -12.88 -14.25 19.53
N LEU A 159 -12.87 -13.94 18.23
CA LEU A 159 -13.16 -14.87 17.14
C LEU A 159 -11.86 -15.41 16.54
N LEU A 160 -10.90 -14.53 16.27
CA LEU A 160 -9.63 -14.84 15.64
C LEU A 160 -8.48 -14.21 16.43
N ALA A 161 -7.43 -14.98 16.64
CA ALA A 161 -6.10 -14.47 16.95
C ALA A 161 -5.35 -14.21 15.65
N GLU A 162 -4.78 -13.01 15.49
CA GLU A 162 -3.94 -12.64 14.36
C GLU A 162 -2.48 -12.53 14.77
N SER A 163 -1.60 -13.10 13.95
CA SER A 163 -0.16 -12.83 13.99
C SER A 163 0.25 -12.30 12.62
N THR A 164 0.79 -11.09 12.58
CA THR A 164 1.22 -10.46 11.33
C THR A 164 2.70 -10.15 11.38
N GLU A 165 3.44 -10.67 10.38
CA GLU A 165 4.84 -10.39 10.13
C GLU A 165 4.97 -9.42 8.96
N PHE A 166 5.66 -8.30 9.19
CA PHE A 166 5.98 -7.30 8.18
C PHE A 166 7.47 -7.32 7.91
N HIS A 167 7.83 -7.30 6.61
CA HIS A 167 9.18 -7.04 6.14
C HIS A 167 9.19 -5.72 5.38
N PHE A 168 9.95 -4.76 5.86
CA PHE A 168 10.13 -3.45 5.23
C PHE A 168 11.46 -3.43 4.53
N ILE A 169 11.46 -3.38 3.19
CA ILE A 169 12.65 -3.57 2.37
C ILE A 169 12.94 -2.32 1.54
N ALA A 170 14.21 -1.92 1.48
CA ALA A 170 14.71 -0.79 0.71
C ALA A 170 15.66 -1.25 -0.40
N LYS A 171 15.33 -0.93 -1.66
CA LYS A 171 16.18 -1.20 -2.84
C LYS A 171 16.24 0.06 -3.71
N GLY A 172 17.25 0.91 -3.50
CA GLY A 172 17.35 2.19 -4.22
C GLY A 172 16.12 3.07 -4.02
N SER A 173 15.43 3.41 -5.13
CA SER A 173 14.17 4.16 -5.12
C SER A 173 12.92 3.29 -4.93
N ILE A 174 13.07 1.98 -4.75
CA ILE A 174 11.97 1.04 -4.49
C ILE A 174 11.82 0.85 -2.98
N ARG A 175 10.56 0.83 -2.53
CA ARG A 175 10.14 0.43 -1.18
C ARG A 175 9.23 -0.77 -1.29
N ILE A 176 9.47 -1.79 -0.46
CA ILE A 176 8.66 -3.02 -0.46
C ILE A 176 8.16 -3.26 0.96
N ILE A 177 6.91 -3.70 1.07
CA ILE A 177 6.31 -4.20 2.29
C ILE A 177 5.78 -5.60 2.00
N ASP A 178 6.41 -6.63 2.58
CA ASP A 178 5.82 -7.96 2.61
C ASP A 178 5.01 -8.08 3.90
N ARG A 179 3.76 -8.49 3.79
CA ARG A 179 2.85 -8.70 4.93
C ARG A 179 2.34 -10.13 4.93
N ILE A 180 2.75 -10.89 5.93
CA ILE A 180 2.37 -12.29 6.12
C ILE A 180 1.42 -12.35 7.32
N ILE A 181 0.16 -12.72 7.06
CA ILE A 181 -0.92 -12.69 8.02
C ILE A 181 -1.32 -14.12 8.35
N THR A 182 -1.29 -14.49 9.62
CA THR A 182 -1.81 -15.77 10.11
C THR A 182 -3.00 -15.51 11.02
N LEU A 183 -4.16 -16.01 10.61
CA LEU A 183 -5.39 -16.01 11.42
C LEU A 183 -5.59 -17.38 12.03
N LYS A 184 -5.95 -17.44 13.31
CA LYS A 184 -6.30 -18.68 14.03
C LYS A 184 -7.68 -18.52 14.66
N ALA A 185 -8.60 -19.45 14.35
CA ALA A 185 -9.88 -19.51 15.03
C ALA A 185 -9.70 -20.01 16.48
N THR A 186 -10.11 -19.22 17.49
CA THR A 186 -9.71 -19.44 18.88
C THR A 186 -10.66 -20.33 19.67
N GLY A 187 -11.93 -20.38 19.37
CA GLY A 187 -12.88 -21.17 20.18
C GLY A 187 -13.89 -21.96 19.36
N VAL A 188 -14.35 -21.35 18.27
CA VAL A 188 -15.36 -21.93 17.38
C VAL A 188 -14.87 -21.81 15.95
N ALA A 189 -15.51 -22.51 15.02
CA ALA A 189 -15.26 -22.29 13.59
C ALA A 189 -15.60 -20.84 13.22
N VAL A 190 -14.79 -20.21 12.37
CA VAL A 190 -14.97 -18.85 11.93
C VAL A 190 -15.23 -18.81 10.43
N SER A 191 -16.43 -18.34 10.07
CA SER A 191 -16.90 -18.23 8.70
C SER A 191 -16.61 -16.84 8.12
N PHE A 192 -16.06 -16.80 6.92
CA PHE A 192 -15.92 -15.63 6.06
C PHE A 192 -16.97 -15.76 4.95
N LYS A 193 -18.14 -15.17 5.14
CA LYS A 193 -19.16 -15.16 4.10
C LYS A 193 -18.80 -14.18 3.02
N ASP A 194 -19.06 -14.58 1.77
CA ASP A 194 -18.70 -13.81 0.59
C ASP A 194 -19.25 -12.39 0.63
N THR A 195 -18.36 -11.43 0.50
CA THR A 195 -18.65 -10.00 0.27
C THR A 195 -17.48 -9.35 -0.44
N LYS A 196 -17.77 -8.29 -1.23
CA LYS A 196 -16.73 -7.46 -1.84
C LYS A 196 -15.92 -6.65 -0.81
N GLU A 197 -16.44 -6.48 0.42
CA GLU A 197 -15.87 -5.66 1.48
C GLU A 197 -14.69 -6.39 2.17
N GLY A 198 -13.55 -6.38 1.52
CA GLY A 198 -12.32 -7.08 1.97
C GLY A 198 -11.18 -6.91 0.98
N SER A 199 -10.02 -7.43 1.30
CA SER A 199 -9.54 -7.78 2.64
C SER A 199 -8.22 -7.04 2.92
N PHE A 200 -7.25 -7.09 2.02
CA PHE A 200 -5.97 -6.39 2.08
C PHE A 200 -6.06 -5.12 1.27
N GLY A 201 -6.30 -3.99 1.94
CA GLY A 201 -6.61 -2.72 1.28
C GLY A 201 -5.64 -1.60 1.57
N ILE A 202 -5.54 -0.66 0.62
CA ILE A 202 -4.90 0.64 0.78
C ILE A 202 -5.81 1.72 0.20
N ARG A 203 -5.92 2.85 0.89
CA ARG A 203 -6.57 4.03 0.34
C ARG A 203 -5.53 5.01 -0.12
N VAL A 204 -5.50 5.28 -1.42
CA VAL A 204 -4.46 6.11 -2.02
C VAL A 204 -4.76 7.60 -1.94
N ALA A 205 -3.70 8.41 -2.04
CA ALA A 205 -3.77 9.84 -2.18
C ALA A 205 -4.54 10.23 -3.45
N ARG A 206 -5.22 11.40 -3.42
CA ARG A 206 -6.08 11.83 -4.51
C ARG A 206 -5.41 11.82 -5.88
N GLN A 207 -4.15 12.17 -5.97
CA GLN A 207 -3.42 12.23 -7.24
C GLN A 207 -3.30 10.85 -7.92
N LEU A 208 -3.43 9.75 -7.17
CA LEU A 208 -3.46 8.37 -7.66
C LEU A 208 -4.89 7.82 -7.85
N GLU A 209 -5.94 8.61 -7.62
CA GLU A 209 -7.30 8.23 -8.05
C GLU A 209 -7.38 8.25 -9.58
N LEU A 210 -8.35 7.54 -10.14
CA LEU A 210 -8.66 7.66 -11.57
C LEU A 210 -9.39 9.00 -11.83
N PRO A 211 -9.19 9.63 -12.99
CA PRO A 211 -9.94 10.80 -13.39
C PRO A 211 -11.45 10.55 -13.32
N SER A 212 -12.20 11.47 -12.68
CA SER A 212 -13.64 11.33 -12.47
C SER A 212 -14.41 12.46 -13.14
N LYS A 213 -15.57 12.11 -13.69
CA LYS A 213 -16.51 13.09 -14.27
C LYS A 213 -17.65 13.46 -13.31
N GLN A 214 -17.63 13.03 -12.07
CA GLN A 214 -18.66 13.24 -11.06
C GLN A 214 -18.30 14.39 -10.13
N ASP A 215 -19.32 15.01 -9.52
CA ASP A 215 -19.13 15.94 -8.43
C ASP A 215 -18.52 15.22 -7.22
N LEU A 216 -17.61 15.89 -6.53
CA LEU A 216 -16.84 15.31 -5.44
C LEU A 216 -16.99 16.15 -4.17
N THR A 217 -17.06 15.48 -3.01
CA THR A 217 -16.90 16.16 -1.72
C THR A 217 -15.44 15.99 -1.28
N LEU A 218 -14.74 17.12 -1.25
CA LEU A 218 -13.31 17.21 -0.93
C LEU A 218 -13.10 17.98 0.37
N THR A 219 -11.92 17.86 0.93
CA THR A 219 -11.46 18.70 2.06
C THR A 219 -11.01 20.06 1.53
N ASP A 220 -11.51 21.16 2.07
CA ASP A 220 -11.03 22.50 1.75
C ASP A 220 -9.76 22.88 2.55
N ALA A 221 -9.18 24.05 2.28
CA ALA A 221 -7.99 24.55 2.97
C ALA A 221 -8.17 24.73 4.49
N LYS A 222 -9.41 24.77 4.99
CA LYS A 222 -9.75 24.88 6.42
C LYS A 222 -10.07 23.50 7.05
N GLY A 223 -9.95 22.42 6.28
CA GLY A 223 -10.28 21.07 6.74
C GLY A 223 -11.78 20.71 6.69
N ASN A 224 -12.63 21.53 6.09
CA ASN A 224 -14.08 21.29 6.00
C ASN A 224 -14.43 20.52 4.71
N PRO A 225 -15.56 19.77 4.70
CA PRO A 225 -16.08 19.19 3.49
C PRO A 225 -16.63 20.26 2.55
N THR A 226 -16.22 20.24 1.29
CA THR A 226 -16.67 21.16 0.25
C THR A 226 -17.02 20.37 -1.00
N THR A 227 -18.22 20.58 -1.56
CA THR A 227 -18.61 19.96 -2.82
C THR A 227 -18.00 20.74 -3.98
N VAL A 228 -17.19 20.05 -4.77
CA VAL A 228 -16.55 20.58 -5.97
C VAL A 228 -17.24 19.96 -7.17
N LYS A 229 -17.80 20.79 -8.04
CA LYS A 229 -18.36 20.33 -9.32
C LYS A 229 -17.23 19.76 -10.18
N LYS A 230 -17.60 18.88 -11.13
CA LYS A 230 -16.69 18.36 -12.15
C LYS A 230 -15.68 19.42 -12.56
N MET A 231 -14.42 19.19 -12.26
CA MET A 231 -13.33 20.11 -12.61
C MET A 231 -12.82 19.81 -14.00
N GLU A 232 -12.67 20.86 -14.81
CA GLU A 232 -12.04 20.74 -16.15
C GLU A 232 -10.53 20.42 -16.06
N ASN A 233 -9.89 20.74 -14.93
CA ASN A 233 -8.49 20.46 -14.63
C ASN A 233 -8.41 19.41 -13.50
N ASP A 234 -8.78 18.17 -13.78
CA ASP A 234 -8.71 17.12 -12.77
C ASP A 234 -7.24 16.76 -12.45
N ILE A 235 -6.93 16.79 -11.15
CA ILE A 235 -5.59 16.50 -10.62
C ILE A 235 -5.24 14.99 -10.67
N PRO A 236 -6.21 14.05 -10.56
CA PRO A 236 -5.91 12.63 -10.57
C PRO A 236 -5.28 12.14 -11.87
N THR A 237 -4.23 11.36 -11.72
CA THR A 237 -3.46 10.77 -12.83
C THR A 237 -3.37 9.26 -12.73
N GLY A 238 -4.07 8.67 -11.74
CA GLY A 238 -4.02 7.25 -11.47
C GLY A 238 -4.59 6.41 -12.61
N HIS A 239 -3.96 5.27 -12.84
CA HIS A 239 -4.40 4.28 -13.82
C HIS A 239 -4.10 2.88 -13.30
N TYR A 240 -5.12 2.01 -13.24
CA TYR A 240 -4.94 0.60 -12.90
C TYR A 240 -4.57 -0.22 -14.12
N ARG A 241 -3.71 -1.24 -13.90
CA ARG A 241 -3.48 -2.35 -14.82
C ARG A 241 -3.20 -3.63 -14.07
N SER A 242 -3.62 -4.75 -14.63
CA SER A 242 -3.49 -6.08 -14.03
C SER A 242 -2.46 -6.95 -14.76
N SER A 243 -2.01 -8.04 -14.12
CA SER A 243 -1.17 -9.06 -14.77
C SER A 243 -1.85 -9.78 -15.93
N GLU A 244 -3.15 -9.63 -16.08
CA GLU A 244 -3.96 -10.29 -17.13
C GLU A 244 -4.37 -9.31 -18.25
N GLY A 245 -3.92 -8.03 -18.17
CA GLY A 245 -4.17 -7.02 -19.19
C GLY A 245 -5.46 -6.20 -19.01
N ASP A 246 -6.20 -6.40 -17.90
CA ASP A 246 -7.32 -5.50 -17.58
C ASP A 246 -6.80 -4.14 -17.14
N GLU A 247 -7.48 -3.04 -17.48
CA GLU A 247 -7.07 -1.68 -17.19
C GLU A 247 -8.21 -0.80 -16.64
N GLY A 248 -7.85 0.29 -15.96
CA GLY A 248 -8.78 1.32 -15.50
C GLY A 248 -9.86 0.76 -14.56
N GLU A 249 -11.14 1.09 -14.80
CA GLU A 249 -12.27 0.61 -13.99
C GLU A 249 -12.62 -0.87 -14.25
N GLU A 250 -12.16 -1.44 -15.38
CA GLU A 250 -12.45 -2.83 -15.77
C GLU A 250 -11.74 -3.85 -14.86
N VAL A 251 -10.75 -3.42 -14.08
CA VAL A 251 -10.03 -4.28 -13.12
C VAL A 251 -10.91 -4.73 -11.95
N TRP A 252 -12.04 -4.05 -11.69
CA TRP A 252 -12.92 -4.41 -10.59
C TRP A 252 -13.53 -5.79 -10.77
N GLY A 253 -13.40 -6.63 -9.75
CA GLY A 253 -13.93 -8.00 -9.78
C GLY A 253 -13.19 -8.95 -10.71
N LYS A 254 -12.06 -8.54 -11.28
CA LYS A 254 -11.18 -9.42 -12.06
C LYS A 254 -10.19 -10.15 -11.17
N ARG A 255 -9.66 -11.26 -11.66
CA ARG A 255 -8.61 -12.04 -10.99
C ARG A 255 -7.27 -11.75 -11.66
N ALA A 256 -6.25 -11.47 -10.85
CA ALA A 256 -4.90 -11.24 -11.36
C ALA A 256 -3.86 -11.55 -10.28
N LYS A 257 -2.66 -11.94 -10.70
CA LYS A 257 -1.52 -12.26 -9.82
C LYS A 257 -0.96 -11.02 -9.12
N TRP A 258 -1.03 -9.89 -9.81
CA TRP A 258 -0.70 -8.58 -9.29
C TRP A 258 -1.56 -7.51 -9.97
N MET A 259 -1.66 -6.38 -9.29
CA MET A 259 -2.30 -5.17 -9.79
C MET A 259 -1.35 -4.00 -9.54
N ASP A 260 -1.18 -3.14 -10.55
CA ASP A 260 -0.42 -1.89 -10.47
C ASP A 260 -1.35 -0.70 -10.58
N LEU A 261 -1.24 0.23 -9.67
CA LEU A 261 -1.82 1.56 -9.75
C LEU A 261 -0.67 2.54 -9.95
N TYR A 262 -0.53 3.07 -11.16
CA TYR A 262 0.51 4.03 -11.47
C TYR A 262 -0.06 5.41 -11.78
N GLY A 263 0.75 6.43 -11.57
CA GLY A 263 0.37 7.82 -11.80
C GLY A 263 1.50 8.79 -11.45
N THR A 264 1.15 10.05 -11.29
CA THR A 264 2.11 11.12 -10.95
C THR A 264 1.60 11.92 -9.76
N ILE A 265 2.44 12.13 -8.75
CA ILE A 265 2.16 13.01 -7.60
C ILE A 265 3.12 14.18 -7.68
N GLY A 266 2.61 15.40 -7.96
CA GLY A 266 3.48 16.52 -8.34
C GLY A 266 4.26 16.16 -9.61
N ASN A 267 5.59 16.12 -9.51
CA ASN A 267 6.49 15.72 -10.61
C ASN A 267 7.02 14.28 -10.45
N GLU A 268 6.60 13.55 -9.44
CA GLU A 268 7.07 12.21 -9.16
C GLU A 268 6.20 11.16 -9.84
N LYS A 269 6.78 10.37 -10.75
CA LYS A 269 6.15 9.15 -11.27
C LYS A 269 6.15 8.08 -10.19
N VAL A 270 4.99 7.46 -9.95
CA VAL A 270 4.80 6.45 -8.91
C VAL A 270 4.14 5.22 -9.51
N SER A 271 4.63 4.03 -9.19
CA SER A 271 3.88 2.76 -9.27
C SER A 271 3.65 2.25 -7.86
N LEU A 272 2.42 1.88 -7.57
CA LEU A 272 1.98 1.18 -6.37
C LEU A 272 1.44 -0.18 -6.77
N VAL A 273 2.21 -1.22 -6.55
CA VAL A 273 1.84 -2.59 -6.92
C VAL A 273 1.45 -3.39 -5.68
N ILE A 274 0.38 -4.17 -5.78
CA ILE A 274 0.09 -5.23 -4.82
C ILE A 274 0.21 -6.57 -5.55
N CYS A 275 1.05 -7.48 -5.02
CA CYS A 275 1.17 -8.85 -5.50
C CYS A 275 0.44 -9.80 -4.55
N ASP A 276 -0.37 -10.68 -5.13
CA ASP A 276 -0.92 -11.86 -4.47
C ASP A 276 0.13 -12.99 -4.45
N HIS A 277 -0.02 -13.94 -3.54
CA HIS A 277 0.95 -15.03 -3.40
C HIS A 277 0.36 -16.37 -3.85
N PRO A 278 1.11 -17.23 -4.60
CA PRO A 278 0.59 -18.51 -5.11
C PRO A 278 0.04 -19.48 -4.04
N LYS A 279 0.49 -19.34 -2.78
CA LYS A 279 -0.01 -20.15 -1.66
C LYS A 279 -1.22 -19.53 -0.94
N ASN A 280 -1.74 -18.40 -1.42
CA ASN A 280 -2.94 -17.80 -0.84
C ASN A 280 -4.22 -18.55 -1.25
N LEU A 281 -5.22 -18.45 -0.40
CA LEU A 281 -6.58 -18.87 -0.72
C LEU A 281 -7.04 -18.13 -1.98
N SER A 282 -7.71 -18.85 -2.91
CA SER A 282 -8.26 -18.30 -4.14
C SER A 282 -7.26 -17.57 -5.05
N TYR A 283 -5.99 -18.01 -5.05
CA TYR A 283 -4.99 -17.45 -5.97
C TYR A 283 -5.31 -17.77 -7.45
N PRO A 284 -5.16 -16.84 -8.42
CA PRO A 284 -5.01 -15.40 -8.23
C PRO A 284 -6.25 -14.78 -7.60
N THR A 285 -6.05 -13.77 -6.74
CA THR A 285 -7.14 -13.12 -5.99
C THR A 285 -8.06 -12.29 -6.89
N TYR A 286 -9.27 -12.01 -6.40
CA TYR A 286 -10.12 -10.95 -6.97
C TYR A 286 -9.68 -9.58 -6.48
N TRP A 287 -9.94 -8.54 -7.31
CA TRP A 287 -9.55 -7.18 -6.98
C TRP A 287 -10.76 -6.27 -6.72
N HIS A 288 -10.80 -5.69 -5.52
CA HIS A 288 -11.71 -4.61 -5.19
C HIS A 288 -10.95 -3.28 -5.38
N ALA A 289 -10.63 -2.97 -6.63
CA ALA A 289 -9.94 -1.74 -7.03
C ALA A 289 -10.95 -0.77 -7.66
N ARG A 290 -11.01 0.46 -7.16
CA ARG A 290 -12.02 1.46 -7.53
C ARG A 290 -11.36 2.79 -7.86
N GLY A 291 -11.89 3.47 -8.87
CA GLY A 291 -11.35 4.74 -9.32
C GLY A 291 -11.29 5.84 -8.26
N TYR A 292 -12.10 5.76 -7.21
CA TYR A 292 -12.03 6.68 -6.08
C TYR A 292 -10.87 6.40 -5.10
N GLY A 293 -9.92 5.54 -5.47
CA GLY A 293 -8.69 5.30 -4.73
C GLY A 293 -8.75 4.20 -3.67
N LEU A 294 -9.77 3.33 -3.66
CA LEU A 294 -9.71 2.05 -2.97
C LEU A 294 -8.95 1.05 -3.83
N PHE A 295 -7.93 0.44 -3.25
CA PHE A 295 -7.12 -0.58 -3.91
C PHE A 295 -6.96 -1.78 -2.97
N ALA A 296 -7.71 -2.88 -3.22
CA ALA A 296 -7.74 -4.03 -2.33
C ALA A 296 -7.73 -5.37 -3.07
N ALA A 297 -6.95 -6.32 -2.52
CA ALA A 297 -7.01 -7.74 -2.85
C ALA A 297 -8.04 -8.42 -1.96
N ASN A 298 -8.95 -9.23 -2.54
CA ASN A 298 -10.02 -9.89 -1.79
C ASN A 298 -10.20 -11.35 -2.23
N PRO A 299 -9.63 -12.33 -1.52
CA PRO A 299 -9.76 -13.75 -1.85
C PRO A 299 -11.11 -14.35 -1.47
N PHE A 300 -11.95 -13.66 -0.70
CA PHE A 300 -13.19 -14.18 -0.13
C PHE A 300 -14.47 -13.69 -0.83
N GLY A 301 -14.37 -12.69 -1.74
CA GLY A 301 -15.52 -12.00 -2.31
C GLY A 301 -16.10 -12.66 -3.57
N VAL A 302 -15.95 -13.96 -3.75
CA VAL A 302 -16.28 -14.69 -5.00
C VAL A 302 -17.70 -14.41 -5.47
N LYS A 303 -18.68 -14.46 -4.59
CA LYS A 303 -20.10 -14.24 -4.92
C LYS A 303 -20.35 -12.86 -5.53
N ASP A 304 -19.79 -11.82 -4.94
CA ASP A 304 -20.02 -10.46 -5.40
C ASP A 304 -19.28 -10.20 -6.73
N PHE A 305 -18.06 -10.72 -6.88
CA PHE A 305 -17.25 -10.54 -8.09
C PHE A 305 -17.70 -11.39 -9.28
N THR A 306 -18.42 -12.49 -9.02
CA THR A 306 -18.99 -13.35 -10.09
C THR A 306 -20.46 -13.06 -10.38
N ASN A 307 -21.01 -11.94 -9.90
CA ASN A 307 -22.43 -11.63 -10.00
C ASN A 307 -23.33 -12.78 -9.49
N LYS A 308 -22.98 -13.36 -8.34
CA LYS A 308 -23.68 -14.46 -7.64
C LYS A 308 -23.70 -15.79 -8.39
N LYS A 309 -22.80 -15.98 -9.36
CA LYS A 309 -22.69 -17.26 -10.09
C LYS A 309 -21.94 -18.32 -9.29
N GLU A 310 -21.02 -17.89 -8.43
CA GLU A 310 -20.18 -18.75 -7.60
C GLU A 310 -20.16 -18.24 -6.17
N GLU A 311 -19.89 -19.12 -5.20
CA GLU A 311 -19.73 -18.79 -3.79
C GLU A 311 -18.55 -19.56 -3.21
N LEU A 312 -17.79 -18.93 -2.32
CA LEU A 312 -16.71 -19.57 -1.57
C LEU A 312 -17.15 -19.90 -0.13
N ASN A 313 -17.72 -18.92 0.58
CA ASN A 313 -18.14 -19.02 1.99
C ASN A 313 -17.10 -19.76 2.85
N TYR A 314 -15.86 -19.28 2.82
CA TYR A 314 -14.72 -19.93 3.46
C TYR A 314 -14.89 -20.02 4.97
N SER A 315 -14.43 -21.11 5.58
CA SER A 315 -14.47 -21.29 7.04
C SER A 315 -13.15 -21.84 7.56
N ILE A 316 -12.67 -21.26 8.66
CA ILE A 316 -11.55 -21.77 9.45
C ILE A 316 -12.16 -22.65 10.56
N PRO A 317 -11.88 -23.96 10.64
CA PRO A 317 -12.38 -24.79 11.71
C PRO A 317 -11.83 -24.34 13.07
N ALA A 318 -12.50 -24.70 14.17
CA ALA A 318 -12.04 -24.37 15.51
C ALA A 318 -10.59 -24.84 15.74
N GLY A 319 -9.72 -23.95 16.20
CA GLY A 319 -8.28 -24.16 16.35
C GLY A 319 -7.48 -24.17 15.05
N GLY A 320 -8.15 -24.15 13.89
CA GLY A 320 -7.53 -24.10 12.55
C GLY A 320 -6.90 -22.75 12.26
N THR A 321 -6.10 -22.68 11.18
CA THR A 321 -5.39 -21.47 10.75
C THR A 321 -5.56 -21.21 9.27
N LEU A 322 -5.54 -19.92 8.90
CA LEU A 322 -5.41 -19.44 7.54
C LEU A 322 -4.19 -18.52 7.46
N LYS A 323 -3.35 -18.69 6.44
CA LYS A 323 -2.22 -17.81 6.19
C LYS A 323 -2.38 -17.13 4.84
N LEU A 324 -2.33 -15.79 4.85
CA LEU A 324 -2.35 -14.94 3.65
C LEU A 324 -1.05 -14.14 3.56
N ARG A 325 -0.62 -13.86 2.35
CA ARG A 325 0.66 -13.19 2.05
C ARG A 325 0.43 -12.17 0.96
N TYR A 326 0.89 -10.94 1.18
CA TYR A 326 0.80 -9.87 0.18
C TYR A 326 2.10 -9.08 0.15
N ARG A 327 2.50 -8.64 -1.04
CA ARG A 327 3.61 -7.72 -1.23
C ARG A 327 3.09 -6.42 -1.79
N ILE A 328 3.46 -5.29 -1.16
CA ILE A 328 3.33 -3.96 -1.73
C ILE A 328 4.70 -3.54 -2.28
N ILE A 329 4.73 -3.00 -3.50
CA ILE A 329 5.91 -2.42 -4.12
C ILE A 329 5.59 -0.98 -4.45
N ILE A 330 6.46 -0.06 -4.07
CA ILE A 330 6.33 1.37 -4.34
C ILE A 330 7.57 1.81 -5.10
N SER A 331 7.40 2.19 -6.36
CA SER A 331 8.46 2.78 -7.18
C SER A 331 8.39 4.29 -7.13
N SER A 332 9.54 4.94 -7.01
CA SER A 332 9.70 6.38 -6.97
C SER A 332 10.49 6.85 -8.19
N GLY A 333 9.94 7.84 -8.92
CA GLY A 333 10.58 8.47 -10.08
C GLY A 333 10.37 7.74 -11.42
N THR A 334 9.85 6.52 -11.42
CA THR A 334 9.56 5.76 -12.63
C THR A 334 8.33 4.86 -12.44
N HIS A 335 7.59 4.62 -13.52
CA HIS A 335 6.60 3.55 -13.55
C HIS A 335 7.32 2.22 -13.82
N LEU A 336 6.89 1.16 -13.11
CA LEU A 336 7.44 -0.18 -13.33
C LEU A 336 6.90 -0.79 -14.63
N SER A 337 7.70 -1.59 -15.31
CA SER A 337 7.25 -2.43 -16.41
C SER A 337 6.65 -3.74 -15.86
N ASP A 338 5.88 -4.46 -16.70
CA ASP A 338 5.35 -5.79 -16.35
C ASP A 338 6.47 -6.77 -16.02
N SER A 339 7.59 -6.69 -16.76
CA SER A 339 8.78 -7.52 -16.50
C SER A 339 9.37 -7.26 -15.13
N ASP A 340 9.47 -5.98 -14.71
CA ASP A 340 9.96 -5.63 -13.37
C ASP A 340 9.02 -6.15 -12.29
N ILE A 341 7.69 -5.95 -12.45
CA ILE A 341 6.69 -6.43 -11.51
C ILE A 341 6.74 -7.96 -11.40
N ASN A 342 6.83 -8.67 -12.53
CA ASN A 342 6.92 -10.13 -12.56
C ASN A 342 8.17 -10.65 -11.83
N LEU A 343 9.32 -9.97 -11.93
CA LEU A 343 10.52 -10.32 -11.17
C LEU A 343 10.31 -10.16 -9.65
N TYR A 344 9.68 -9.06 -9.21
CA TYR A 344 9.34 -8.85 -7.80
C TYR A 344 8.31 -9.86 -7.30
N ALA A 345 7.31 -10.22 -8.11
CA ALA A 345 6.31 -11.22 -7.77
C ALA A 345 6.94 -12.62 -7.65
N ALA A 346 7.85 -12.98 -8.54
CA ALA A 346 8.59 -14.24 -8.50
C ALA A 346 9.51 -14.34 -7.26
N ASP A 347 10.24 -13.25 -6.94
CA ASP A 347 11.04 -13.16 -5.69
C ASP A 347 10.14 -13.37 -4.46
N PHE A 348 8.96 -12.74 -4.43
CA PHE A 348 8.01 -12.90 -3.34
C PHE A 348 7.49 -14.34 -3.22
N ALA A 349 7.07 -14.94 -4.33
CA ALA A 349 6.57 -16.32 -4.37
C ALA A 349 7.61 -17.35 -3.90
N SER A 350 8.91 -17.07 -4.11
CA SER A 350 10.00 -17.96 -3.70
C SER A 350 10.33 -17.89 -2.21
N LYS A 351 9.98 -16.75 -1.52
CA LYS A 351 10.37 -16.50 -0.13
C LYS A 351 9.43 -17.12 0.89
N TYR A 352 8.13 -17.16 0.62
CA TYR A 352 7.09 -17.48 1.58
C TYR A 352 6.16 -18.58 1.04
#